data_9c2d2a14938eb5927af93a69df2a314d
#
_entry.id   9c2d2a14938eb5927af93a69df2a314d
#
_cell.length_a   1.000
_cell.length_b   1.000
_cell.length_c   1.000
_cell.angle_alpha   90.00
_cell.angle_beta   90.00
_cell.angle_gamma   90.00
#
_symmetry.space_group_name_H-M   'P 1'
#
loop_
_entity.id
_entity.type
_entity.pdbx_description
1 polymer ?
#
loop_
_entity_poly.entity_id
_entity_poly.type
_entity_poly.pdbx_seq_one_letter_code
_entity_poly.pdbx_strand_id
1 'polypeptide(L)'
;MITRRKDIITLEETRRFIEENFTRDIPVKLLCKEFGLNRTKLQEGFNQLFGISVHAFISQERMKKARALLADTDESVKAIAIDCGYKSISSFTRIFTRLHHASPLQYRALNLSNRKPSDNSNGSDN
;
A
#
# COMPACT_ATOMS: atom_id res chain seq x y z
N MET A 1 -2.87 -21.40 -14.61
CA MET A 1 -3.12 -22.04 -13.32
C MET A 1 -1.83 -22.41 -12.60
N ILE A 2 -1.76 -22.20 -11.32
CA ILE A 2 -0.57 -22.47 -10.54
C ILE A 2 -0.62 -23.87 -9.99
N THR A 3 0.24 -24.73 -10.49
CA THR A 3 0.35 -26.08 -9.95
C THR A 3 1.78 -26.43 -9.62
N ARG A 4 2.73 -25.67 -10.15
CA ARG A 4 4.13 -25.95 -9.94
C ARG A 4 4.67 -25.28 -8.69
N ARG A 5 5.41 -26.05 -7.90
CA ARG A 5 6.09 -25.51 -6.73
C ARG A 5 6.98 -24.31 -7.11
N LYS A 6 7.66 -24.42 -8.24
CA LYS A 6 8.52 -23.34 -8.72
C LYS A 6 7.76 -22.04 -8.89
N ASP A 7 6.56 -22.10 -9.47
CA ASP A 7 5.76 -20.91 -9.69
C ASP A 7 5.27 -20.33 -8.37
N ILE A 8 4.91 -21.18 -7.43
CA ILE A 8 4.47 -20.72 -6.11
C ILE A 8 5.61 -19.95 -5.42
N ILE A 9 6.80 -20.50 -5.43
CA ILE A 9 7.96 -19.85 -4.82
C ILE A 9 8.24 -18.51 -5.50
N THR A 10 8.20 -18.49 -6.83
CA THR A 10 8.46 -17.25 -7.58
C THR A 10 7.40 -16.20 -7.28
N LEU A 11 6.14 -16.60 -7.15
CA LEU A 11 5.07 -15.64 -6.84
C LEU A 11 5.18 -15.13 -5.40
N GLU A 12 5.64 -15.96 -4.48
CA GLU A 12 5.87 -15.50 -3.11
C GLU A 12 7.02 -14.49 -3.07
N GLU A 13 8.05 -14.72 -3.88
CA GLU A 13 9.15 -13.78 -4.00
C GLU A 13 8.68 -12.46 -4.62
N THR A 14 7.78 -12.57 -5.60
CA THR A 14 7.21 -11.39 -6.25
C THR A 14 6.43 -10.55 -5.24
N ARG A 15 5.63 -11.20 -4.41
CA ARG A 15 4.87 -10.48 -3.38
C ARG A 15 5.83 -9.78 -2.40
N ARG A 16 6.88 -10.47 -1.98
CA ARG A 16 7.85 -9.87 -1.08
C ARG A 16 8.53 -8.66 -1.71
N PHE A 17 8.85 -8.76 -3.00
CA PHE A 17 9.43 -7.64 -3.72
C PHE A 17 8.48 -6.43 -3.70
N ILE A 18 7.19 -6.68 -3.92
CA ILE A 18 6.20 -5.61 -3.88
C ILE A 18 6.12 -5.01 -2.48
N GLU A 19 6.11 -5.83 -1.45
CA GLU A 19 6.05 -5.35 -0.08
C GLU A 19 7.22 -4.44 0.26
N GLU A 20 8.36 -4.68 -0.35
CA GLU A 20 9.57 -3.89 -0.09
C GLU A 20 9.72 -2.69 -1.02
N ASN A 21 8.91 -2.62 -2.09
CA ASN A 21 9.10 -1.60 -3.12
C ASN A 21 7.82 -0.89 -3.56
N PHE A 22 6.72 -1.05 -2.82
CA PHE A 22 5.42 -0.54 -3.29
C PHE A 22 5.35 0.97 -3.43
N THR A 23 6.27 1.71 -2.82
CA THR A 23 6.28 3.17 -2.96
C THR A 23 6.91 3.62 -4.28
N ARG A 24 7.46 2.69 -5.03
CA ARG A 24 8.03 2.95 -6.35
C ARG A 24 7.03 2.58 -7.41
N ASP A 25 7.27 3.04 -8.63
CA ASP A 25 6.48 2.64 -9.78
C ASP A 25 6.86 1.19 -10.12
N ILE A 26 5.89 0.29 -10.07
CA ILE A 26 6.14 -1.13 -10.34
C ILE A 26 5.20 -1.60 -11.44
N PRO A 27 5.57 -1.35 -12.72
CA PRO A 27 4.73 -1.84 -13.82
C PRO A 27 4.78 -3.36 -13.91
N VAL A 28 3.70 -3.96 -14.38
CA VAL A 28 3.61 -5.41 -14.53
C VAL A 28 4.77 -5.93 -15.39
N LYS A 29 5.14 -5.17 -16.41
CA LYS A 29 6.24 -5.54 -17.28
C LYS A 29 7.55 -5.74 -16.52
N LEU A 30 7.82 -4.88 -15.56
CA LEU A 30 9.00 -4.98 -14.72
C LEU A 30 8.98 -6.26 -13.91
N LEU A 31 7.85 -6.59 -13.31
CA LEU A 31 7.72 -7.79 -12.51
C LEU A 31 7.90 -9.05 -13.35
N CYS A 32 7.32 -9.04 -14.55
CA CYS A 32 7.48 -10.18 -15.45
C CYS A 32 8.95 -10.40 -15.79
N LYS A 33 9.65 -9.33 -16.09
CA LYS A 33 11.07 -9.41 -16.44
C LYS A 33 11.90 -9.85 -15.25
N GLU A 34 11.64 -9.27 -14.10
CA GLU A 34 12.43 -9.53 -12.91
C GLU A 34 12.30 -10.97 -12.43
N PHE A 35 11.10 -11.53 -12.52
CA PHE A 35 10.84 -12.84 -11.95
C PHE A 35 10.65 -13.94 -12.98
N GLY A 36 10.87 -13.63 -14.24
CA GLY A 36 10.78 -14.63 -15.29
C GLY A 36 9.39 -15.21 -15.50
N LEU A 37 8.37 -14.39 -15.30
CA LEU A 37 6.98 -14.80 -15.47
C LEU A 37 6.38 -14.08 -16.67
N ASN A 38 5.48 -14.77 -17.39
CA ASN A 38 4.70 -14.05 -18.39
C ASN A 38 3.53 -13.37 -17.68
N ARG A 39 2.86 -12.46 -18.38
CA ARG A 39 1.79 -11.68 -17.80
C ARG A 39 0.67 -12.54 -17.22
N THR A 40 0.28 -13.57 -17.95
CA THR A 40 -0.79 -14.46 -17.51
C THR A 40 -0.44 -15.17 -16.22
N LYS A 41 0.75 -15.78 -16.17
CA LYS A 41 1.20 -16.45 -14.95
C LYS A 41 1.28 -15.51 -13.78
N LEU A 42 1.80 -14.31 -14.00
CA LEU A 42 1.88 -13.33 -12.93
C LEU A 42 0.50 -12.95 -12.41
N GLN A 43 -0.38 -12.51 -13.30
CA GLN A 43 -1.67 -11.98 -12.87
C GLN A 43 -2.61 -13.05 -12.35
N GLU A 44 -2.76 -14.14 -13.10
CA GLU A 44 -3.66 -15.20 -12.66
C GLU A 44 -3.09 -15.95 -11.47
N GLY A 45 -1.79 -16.23 -11.53
CA GLY A 45 -1.14 -16.92 -10.44
C GLY A 45 -1.15 -16.15 -9.14
N PHE A 46 -0.88 -14.86 -9.22
CA PHE A 46 -0.89 -14.01 -8.03
C PHE A 46 -2.28 -13.98 -7.41
N ASN A 47 -3.31 -13.80 -8.25
CA ASN A 47 -4.68 -13.77 -7.77
C ASN A 47 -5.09 -15.12 -7.16
N GLN A 48 -4.74 -16.22 -7.81
CA GLN A 48 -5.05 -17.55 -7.30
C GLN A 48 -4.40 -17.81 -5.95
N LEU A 49 -3.12 -17.44 -5.84
CA LEU A 49 -2.36 -17.76 -4.64
C LEU A 49 -2.69 -16.85 -3.46
N PHE A 50 -2.90 -15.56 -3.74
CA PHE A 50 -3.08 -14.57 -2.68
C PHE A 50 -4.48 -13.99 -2.59
N GLY A 51 -5.36 -14.34 -3.51
CA GLY A 51 -6.75 -13.87 -3.48
C GLY A 51 -6.94 -12.41 -3.82
N ILE A 52 -5.93 -11.78 -4.42
CA ILE A 52 -5.97 -10.35 -4.73
C ILE A 52 -5.11 -10.13 -5.97
N SER A 53 -5.48 -9.17 -6.82
CA SER A 53 -4.68 -8.88 -8.00
C SER A 53 -3.40 -8.16 -7.61
N VAL A 54 -2.40 -8.21 -8.49
CA VAL A 54 -1.15 -7.50 -8.27
C VAL A 54 -1.41 -6.02 -8.03
N HIS A 55 -2.22 -5.41 -8.88
CA HIS A 55 -2.49 -3.98 -8.79
C HIS A 55 -3.20 -3.62 -7.47
N ALA A 56 -4.18 -4.41 -7.10
CA ALA A 56 -4.92 -4.18 -5.86
C ALA A 56 -4.01 -4.37 -4.64
N PHE A 57 -3.09 -5.33 -4.72
CA PHE A 57 -2.16 -5.55 -3.62
C PHE A 57 -1.22 -4.35 -3.43
N ILE A 58 -0.72 -3.79 -4.52
CA ILE A 58 0.12 -2.60 -4.44
C ILE A 58 -0.66 -1.46 -3.79
N SER A 59 -1.91 -1.23 -4.23
CA SER A 59 -2.74 -0.19 -3.65
C SER A 59 -2.99 -0.43 -2.17
N GLN A 60 -3.22 -1.68 -1.80
CA GLN A 60 -3.45 -2.04 -0.40
C GLN A 60 -2.24 -1.71 0.48
N GLU A 61 -1.04 -2.03 -0.01
CA GLU A 61 0.17 -1.72 0.73
C GLU A 61 0.39 -0.20 0.87
N ARG A 62 0.12 0.53 -0.20
CA ARG A 62 0.22 1.99 -0.16
C ARG A 62 -0.77 2.61 0.82
N MET A 63 -1.99 2.09 0.83
CA MET A 63 -3.02 2.60 1.75
C MET A 63 -2.68 2.27 3.21
N LYS A 64 -2.09 1.12 3.44
CA LYS A 64 -1.67 0.73 4.78
C LYS A 64 -0.66 1.73 5.32
N LYS A 65 0.32 2.10 4.50
CA LYS A 65 1.31 3.10 4.89
C LYS A 65 0.65 4.46 5.11
N ALA A 66 -0.26 4.83 4.22
CA ALA A 66 -0.95 6.12 4.32
C ALA A 66 -1.74 6.23 5.62
N ARG A 67 -2.46 5.17 5.99
CA ARG A 67 -3.24 5.19 7.22
C ARG A 67 -2.33 5.39 8.43
N ALA A 68 -1.21 4.72 8.46
CA ALA A 68 -0.27 4.86 9.57
C ALA A 68 0.26 6.30 9.66
N LEU A 69 0.65 6.87 8.53
CA LEU A 69 1.18 8.23 8.53
C LEU A 69 0.13 9.26 8.89
N LEU A 70 -1.11 9.08 8.42
CA LEU A 70 -2.20 9.99 8.76
C LEU A 70 -2.51 9.94 10.26
N ALA A 71 -2.51 8.75 10.83
CA ALA A 71 -2.87 8.57 12.23
C ALA A 71 -1.73 8.95 13.19
N ASP A 72 -0.50 8.67 12.80
CA ASP A 72 0.62 8.75 13.74
C ASP A 72 1.55 9.95 13.55
N THR A 73 1.38 10.72 12.48
CA THR A 73 2.24 11.87 12.22
C THR A 73 1.42 13.10 11.87
N ASP A 74 2.11 14.24 11.82
CA ASP A 74 1.49 15.49 11.39
C ASP A 74 1.90 15.86 9.96
N GLU A 75 2.46 14.90 9.21
CA GLU A 75 2.84 15.16 7.83
C GLU A 75 1.65 15.61 7.00
N SER A 76 1.91 16.50 6.04
CA SER A 76 0.84 16.98 5.17
C SER A 76 0.32 15.85 4.28
N VAL A 77 -0.92 16.00 3.82
CA VAL A 77 -1.50 15.02 2.89
C VAL A 77 -0.65 14.92 1.64
N LYS A 78 -0.09 16.04 1.18
CA LYS A 78 0.79 16.04 0.01
C LYS A 78 2.03 15.18 0.24
N ALA A 79 2.69 15.36 1.38
CA ALA A 79 3.89 14.59 1.69
C ALA A 79 3.55 13.10 1.80
N ILE A 80 2.44 12.79 2.45
CA ILE A 80 2.00 11.39 2.59
C ILE A 80 1.71 10.76 1.24
N ALA A 81 1.04 11.49 0.35
CA ALA A 81 0.74 10.98 -0.98
C ALA A 81 2.02 10.58 -1.71
N ILE A 82 3.02 11.45 -1.67
CA ILE A 82 4.29 11.20 -2.32
C ILE A 82 5.03 10.04 -1.66
N ASP A 83 5.06 10.03 -0.33
CA ASP A 83 5.72 8.96 0.42
C ASP A 83 5.14 7.59 0.12
N CYS A 84 3.84 7.54 -0.20
CA CYS A 84 3.17 6.28 -0.49
C CYS A 84 3.26 5.87 -1.96
N GLY A 85 3.88 6.71 -2.79
CA GLY A 85 4.12 6.35 -4.18
C GLY A 85 3.17 6.97 -5.19
N TYR A 86 2.37 7.95 -4.77
CA TYR A 86 1.44 8.61 -5.69
C TYR A 86 2.06 9.87 -6.26
N LYS A 87 1.76 10.16 -7.51
CA LYS A 87 2.34 11.29 -8.19
C LYS A 87 1.63 12.61 -7.90
N SER A 88 0.41 12.53 -7.39
CA SER A 88 -0.36 13.73 -7.10
C SER A 88 -1.28 13.51 -5.92
N ILE A 89 -1.63 14.61 -5.26
CA ILE A 89 -2.60 14.59 -4.17
C ILE A 89 -3.95 14.13 -4.69
N SER A 90 -4.32 14.55 -5.90
CA SER A 90 -5.61 14.20 -6.49
C SER A 90 -5.78 12.70 -6.64
N SER A 91 -4.77 12.02 -7.18
CA SER A 91 -4.83 10.58 -7.34
C SER A 91 -4.92 9.89 -5.99
N PHE A 92 -4.09 10.31 -5.06
CA PHE A 92 -4.08 9.75 -3.72
C PHE A 92 -5.43 9.92 -3.03
N THR A 93 -5.94 11.14 -3.03
CA THR A 93 -7.20 11.46 -2.35
C THR A 93 -8.37 10.67 -2.93
N ARG A 94 -8.40 10.55 -4.26
CA ARG A 94 -9.48 9.82 -4.93
C ARG A 94 -9.47 8.34 -4.54
N ILE A 95 -8.29 7.73 -4.56
CA ILE A 95 -8.17 6.30 -4.24
C ILE A 95 -8.42 6.07 -2.76
N PHE A 96 -7.85 6.92 -1.91
CA PHE A 96 -8.05 6.79 -0.46
C PHE A 96 -9.53 6.90 -0.10
N THR A 97 -10.20 7.92 -0.64
CA THR A 97 -11.61 8.15 -0.32
C THR A 97 -12.48 6.99 -0.81
N ARG A 98 -12.17 6.45 -1.99
CA ARG A 98 -12.93 5.32 -2.51
C ARG A 98 -12.81 4.09 -1.63
N LEU A 99 -11.62 3.82 -1.11
CA LEU A 99 -11.38 2.63 -0.32
C LEU A 99 -11.78 2.79 1.14
N HIS A 100 -11.71 3.99 1.68
CA HIS A 100 -11.96 4.20 3.11
C HIS A 100 -13.27 4.92 3.41
N HIS A 101 -13.98 5.38 2.37
CA HIS A 101 -15.23 6.11 2.52
C HIS A 101 -15.08 7.38 3.37
N ALA A 102 -13.86 7.94 3.39
CA ALA A 102 -13.54 9.17 4.08
C ALA A 102 -12.31 9.76 3.43
N SER A 103 -12.22 11.09 3.41
CA SER A 103 -11.03 11.73 2.87
C SER A 103 -9.85 11.52 3.80
N PRO A 104 -8.62 11.71 3.31
CA PRO A 104 -7.45 11.61 4.19
C PRO A 104 -7.54 12.52 5.42
N LEU A 105 -8.02 13.76 5.25
CA LEU A 105 -8.16 14.68 6.38
C LEU A 105 -9.24 14.24 7.35
N GLN A 106 -10.35 13.70 6.84
CA GLN A 106 -11.39 13.17 7.69
C GLN A 106 -10.88 11.97 8.48
N TYR A 107 -10.14 11.11 7.82
CA TYR A 107 -9.55 9.94 8.47
C TYR A 107 -8.61 10.37 9.59
N ARG A 108 -7.76 11.37 9.32
CA ARG A 108 -6.86 11.89 10.33
C ARG A 108 -7.62 12.46 11.54
N ALA A 109 -8.67 13.23 11.27
CA ALA A 109 -9.45 13.84 12.35
C ALA A 109 -10.07 12.76 13.24
N LEU A 110 -10.60 11.70 12.66
CA LEU A 110 -11.17 10.61 13.43
C LEU A 110 -10.13 9.91 14.28
N ASN A 111 -8.92 9.79 13.76
CA ASN A 111 -7.85 9.09 14.48
C ASN A 111 -7.13 9.96 15.49
N LEU A 112 -7.19 11.27 15.35
CA LEU A 112 -6.61 12.16 16.35
C LEU A 112 -7.31 12.01 17.68
N SER A 113 -8.63 11.87 17.67
CA SER A 113 -9.37 11.71 18.92
C SER A 113 -9.10 10.38 19.58
N ASN A 114 -8.48 9.45 18.87
CA ASN A 114 -8.13 8.13 19.40
C ASN A 114 -6.67 8.02 19.78
N ARG A 115 -5.87 9.07 19.57
CA ARG A 115 -4.46 9.03 19.94
C ARG A 115 -4.33 8.98 21.46
N LYS A 116 -3.42 8.15 21.92
CA LYS A 116 -3.16 8.03 23.33
C LYS A 116 -2.48 9.30 23.87
N PRO A 117 -2.95 9.84 24.97
CA PRO A 117 -2.32 11.03 25.54
C PRO A 117 -0.83 10.87 25.82
N SER A 118 -0.41 9.68 26.17
CA SER A 118 0.99 9.40 26.48
C SER A 118 1.91 9.62 25.30
N ASP A 119 1.38 9.62 24.13
CA ASP A 119 2.20 9.85 22.95
C ASP A 119 2.72 11.28 22.88
N ASN A 120 2.06 12.11 23.62
CA ASN A 120 2.47 13.49 23.65
C ASN A 120 3.41 13.79 24.75
N SER A 121 3.41 13.44 25.41
CA SER A 121 3.94 13.74 26.41
C SER A 121 4.47 14.07 27.13
N ASN A 122 4.18 13.86 26.76
CA ASN A 122 4.32 14.05 27.43
C ASN A 122 4.19 14.76 28.00
N GLY A 123 3.93 14.92 27.64
CA GLY A 123 3.68 15.42 28.16
C GLY A 123 3.12 16.01 28.67
N SER A 124 2.76 16.16 28.55
CA SER A 124 2.26 16.75 29.12
C SER A 124 1.90 16.96 29.99
N ASP A 125 1.87 16.76 30.07
CA ASP A 125 1.45 16.96 30.96
C ASP A 125 1.38 17.45 31.60
N ASN A 126 1.42 17.44 31.29
CA ASN A 126 1.20 17.88 31.91
C ASN A 126 1.08 18.38 32.21
#